data_6e14753800a6d34ee5dad8b87484348b
#
_entry.id   6e14753800a6d34ee5dad8b87484348b
#
_cell.length_a   1.000
_cell.length_b   1.000
_cell.length_c   1.000
_cell.angle_alpha   90.00
_cell.angle_beta   90.00
_cell.angle_gamma   90.00
#
_symmetry.space_group_name_H-M   'P 1'
#
loop_
_entity.id
_entity.type
_entity.pdbx_description
1 polymer ?
#
loop_
_entity_poly.entity_id
_entity_poly.type
_entity_poly.pdbx_seq_one_letter_code
_entity_poly.pdbx_strand_id
1 'polypeptide(L)'
;MSTYVLVHGSFHGGWCWDGIVQRLTRAGHRAVAVDLPGRGADTRPTSDLTLEDYAQHVVDAVAAEKEPVVLVGHSMGGVVITQAAERAPERIARLAYVCAFLPADGQSLLDLARTDGESVLLGNLIIEAHNGTHHVRPEGARESFYHDCSDDDAARATARLIPESLAVVGTPVETSEARFGRVPRSYIECSDDRALGPTLQKRMHTATPCRVTRIVSSHSPFFSRPDELARALT
;
A
#
# COMPACT_ATOMS: atom_id res chain seq x y z
N MET A 1 -21.26 -11.00 -1.78
CA MET A 1 -20.95 -9.74 -1.04
C MET A 1 -19.67 -10.00 -0.27
N SER A 2 -18.67 -9.14 -0.39
CA SER A 2 -17.39 -9.27 0.31
C SER A 2 -17.09 -7.99 1.08
N THR A 3 -16.26 -8.08 2.13
CA THR A 3 -15.73 -6.92 2.84
C THR A 3 -14.29 -6.65 2.40
N TYR A 4 -13.99 -5.41 2.06
CA TYR A 4 -12.66 -4.95 1.67
C TYR A 4 -12.10 -4.05 2.76
N VAL A 5 -10.88 -4.32 3.21
CA VAL A 5 -10.10 -3.43 4.07
C VAL A 5 -8.95 -2.89 3.24
N LEU A 6 -8.88 -1.56 3.08
CA LEU A 6 -8.00 -0.88 2.14
C LEU A 6 -6.91 -0.13 2.92
N VAL A 7 -5.65 -0.52 2.72
CA VAL A 7 -4.46 0.00 3.42
C VAL A 7 -3.65 0.84 2.45
N HIS A 8 -3.42 2.10 2.79
CA HIS A 8 -2.68 3.06 1.98
C HIS A 8 -1.15 2.85 2.03
N GLY A 9 -0.44 3.49 1.12
CA GLY A 9 1.03 3.53 1.07
C GLY A 9 1.65 4.62 1.93
N SER A 10 2.99 4.73 1.89
CA SER A 10 3.74 5.80 2.55
C SER A 10 3.18 7.18 2.18
N PHE A 11 3.29 8.12 3.10
CA PHE A 11 2.91 9.52 2.98
C PHE A 11 1.41 9.79 2.85
N HIS A 12 0.62 8.80 2.44
CA HIS A 12 -0.82 8.89 2.22
C HIS A 12 -1.62 8.63 3.50
N GLY A 13 -2.94 8.63 3.38
CA GLY A 13 -3.92 8.23 4.38
C GLY A 13 -5.09 7.53 3.71
N GLY A 14 -6.04 7.03 4.49
CA GLY A 14 -7.24 6.33 4.02
C GLY A 14 -8.03 7.11 2.96
N TRP A 15 -7.92 8.43 2.97
CA TRP A 15 -8.55 9.33 2.01
C TRP A 15 -8.24 9.02 0.53
N CYS A 16 -7.10 8.44 0.22
CA CYS A 16 -6.76 8.09 -1.16
C CYS A 16 -7.72 7.03 -1.74
N TRP A 17 -8.37 6.26 -0.88
CA TRP A 17 -9.30 5.22 -1.24
C TRP A 17 -10.76 5.66 -1.38
N ASP A 18 -11.13 6.93 -1.09
CA ASP A 18 -12.52 7.40 -1.05
C ASP A 18 -13.29 7.04 -2.32
N GLY A 19 -12.67 7.25 -3.49
CA GLY A 19 -13.27 6.91 -4.79
C GLY A 19 -13.48 5.40 -5.00
N ILE A 20 -12.61 4.57 -4.42
CA ILE A 20 -12.71 3.11 -4.51
C ILE A 20 -13.75 2.57 -3.53
N VAL A 21 -13.79 3.11 -2.30
CA VAL A 21 -14.84 2.78 -1.32
C VAL A 21 -16.23 2.99 -1.92
N GLN A 22 -16.47 4.14 -2.57
CA GLN A 22 -17.75 4.43 -3.21
C GLN A 22 -18.09 3.41 -4.31
N ARG A 23 -17.14 3.02 -5.14
CA ARG A 23 -17.33 2.07 -6.24
C ARG A 23 -17.64 0.66 -5.74
N LEU A 24 -16.85 0.19 -4.77
CA LEU A 24 -17.07 -1.12 -4.15
C LEU A 24 -18.44 -1.17 -3.45
N THR A 25 -18.82 -0.09 -2.77
CA THR A 25 -20.14 0.02 -2.12
C THR A 25 -21.28 -0.01 -3.14
N ARG A 26 -21.16 0.72 -4.25
CA ARG A 26 -22.15 0.67 -5.35
C ARG A 26 -22.24 -0.71 -6.00
N ALA A 27 -21.16 -1.48 -6.00
CA ALA A 27 -21.14 -2.86 -6.48
C ALA A 27 -21.69 -3.88 -5.45
N GLY A 28 -22.21 -3.42 -4.31
CA GLY A 28 -22.81 -4.28 -3.28
C GLY A 28 -21.82 -4.90 -2.31
N HIS A 29 -20.62 -4.37 -2.22
CA HIS A 29 -19.60 -4.78 -1.25
C HIS A 29 -19.54 -3.80 -0.06
N ARG A 30 -19.00 -4.26 1.06
CA ARG A 30 -18.56 -3.39 2.15
C ARG A 30 -17.09 -3.02 1.91
N ALA A 31 -16.73 -1.75 2.07
CA ALA A 31 -15.35 -1.30 1.95
C ALA A 31 -15.01 -0.31 3.08
N VAL A 32 -13.87 -0.51 3.70
CA VAL A 32 -13.34 0.31 4.79
C VAL A 32 -11.91 0.73 4.41
N ALA A 33 -11.68 2.03 4.29
CA ALA A 33 -10.34 2.60 4.17
C ALA A 33 -9.79 2.84 5.58
N VAL A 34 -8.60 2.32 5.85
CA VAL A 34 -7.94 2.44 7.16
C VAL A 34 -6.95 3.59 7.11
N ASP A 35 -7.01 4.49 8.08
CA ASP A 35 -5.89 5.38 8.38
C ASP A 35 -4.90 4.62 9.27
N LEU A 36 -3.70 4.38 8.78
CA LEU A 36 -2.63 3.79 9.58
C LEU A 36 -2.26 4.72 10.75
N PRO A 37 -1.66 4.22 11.82
CA PRO A 37 -1.20 5.03 12.95
C PRO A 37 -0.44 6.30 12.54
N GLY A 38 -0.62 7.39 13.27
CA GLY A 38 -0.06 8.71 12.94
C GLY A 38 -0.83 9.45 11.83
N ARG A 39 -2.03 8.96 11.44
CA ARG A 39 -2.89 9.57 10.41
C ARG A 39 -4.32 9.74 10.91
N GLY A 40 -5.07 10.61 10.22
CA GLY A 40 -6.46 10.87 10.57
C GLY A 40 -6.62 11.38 11.99
N ALA A 41 -7.32 10.63 12.83
CA ALA A 41 -7.52 10.97 14.25
C ALA A 41 -6.36 10.57 15.17
N ASP A 42 -5.44 9.72 14.69
CA ASP A 42 -4.26 9.32 15.46
C ASP A 42 -3.16 10.38 15.34
N THR A 43 -2.83 11.03 16.46
CA THR A 43 -1.85 12.12 16.53
C THR A 43 -0.46 11.67 17.00
N ARG A 44 -0.20 10.37 17.09
CA ARG A 44 1.13 9.87 17.45
C ARG A 44 2.18 10.37 16.45
N PRO A 45 3.35 10.80 16.93
CA PRO A 45 4.44 11.16 16.03
C PRO A 45 4.82 9.98 15.13
N THR A 46 4.93 10.22 13.84
CA THR A 46 5.29 9.18 12.86
C THR A 46 6.65 8.56 13.16
N SER A 47 7.57 9.34 13.74
CA SER A 47 8.90 8.87 14.20
C SER A 47 8.87 7.70 15.18
N ASP A 48 7.81 7.61 15.97
CA ASP A 48 7.69 6.62 17.06
C ASP A 48 7.02 5.32 16.60
N LEU A 49 6.58 5.27 15.34
CA LEU A 49 5.80 4.17 14.79
C LEU A 49 6.68 3.14 14.10
N THR A 50 6.31 1.88 14.26
CA THR A 50 7.00 0.70 13.73
C THR A 50 6.11 -0.06 12.74
N LEU A 51 6.70 -1.01 11.99
CA LEU A 51 5.93 -1.94 11.17
C LEU A 51 4.96 -2.78 12.01
N GLU A 52 5.34 -3.07 13.25
CA GLU A 52 4.50 -3.77 14.23
C GLU A 52 3.22 -3.00 14.54
N ASP A 53 3.34 -1.70 14.83
CA ASP A 53 2.17 -0.85 15.12
C ASP A 53 1.21 -0.82 13.94
N TYR A 54 1.74 -0.73 12.72
CA TYR A 54 0.94 -0.72 11.50
C TYR A 54 0.25 -2.07 11.26
N ALA A 55 0.99 -3.17 11.39
CA ALA A 55 0.46 -4.51 11.20
C ALA A 55 -0.62 -4.84 12.25
N GLN A 56 -0.38 -4.51 13.53
CA GLN A 56 -1.35 -4.74 14.59
C GLN A 56 -2.64 -3.93 14.36
N HIS A 57 -2.52 -2.66 13.96
CA HIS A 57 -3.68 -1.83 13.63
C HIS A 57 -4.52 -2.44 12.49
N VAL A 58 -3.87 -3.00 11.48
CA VAL A 58 -4.58 -3.70 10.39
C VAL A 58 -5.20 -5.00 10.88
N VAL A 59 -4.52 -5.76 11.77
CA VAL A 59 -5.09 -6.96 12.41
C VAL A 59 -6.36 -6.60 13.19
N ASP A 60 -6.34 -5.52 13.96
CA ASP A 60 -7.51 -5.06 14.71
C ASP A 60 -8.66 -4.66 13.78
N ALA A 61 -8.34 -3.97 12.67
CA ALA A 61 -9.33 -3.60 11.67
C ALA A 61 -10.00 -4.81 10.99
N VAL A 62 -9.22 -5.84 10.62
CA VAL A 62 -9.80 -7.07 10.04
C VAL A 62 -10.53 -7.92 11.08
N ALA A 63 -10.09 -7.90 12.33
CA ALA A 63 -10.76 -8.61 13.42
C ALA A 63 -12.14 -8.00 13.77
N ALA A 64 -12.32 -6.71 13.54
CA ALA A 64 -13.59 -6.02 13.75
C ALA A 64 -14.68 -6.42 12.72
N GLU A 65 -14.30 -7.00 11.58
CA GLU A 65 -15.24 -7.46 10.58
C GLU A 65 -15.77 -8.87 10.94
N LYS A 66 -17.00 -9.15 10.56
CA LYS A 66 -17.68 -10.43 10.90
C LYS A 66 -17.08 -11.62 10.16
N GLU A 67 -16.79 -11.42 8.88
CA GLU A 67 -16.32 -12.47 7.95
C GLU A 67 -14.89 -12.16 7.50
N PRO A 68 -14.13 -13.16 7.04
CA PRO A 68 -12.81 -12.92 6.45
C PRO A 68 -12.87 -11.92 5.29
N VAL A 69 -11.92 -11.00 5.28
CA VAL A 69 -11.90 -9.85 4.36
C VAL A 69 -11.00 -10.05 3.14
N VAL A 70 -11.24 -9.28 2.08
CA VAL A 70 -10.23 -8.98 1.08
C VAL A 70 -9.38 -7.83 1.61
N LEU A 71 -8.14 -8.14 1.97
CA LEU A 71 -7.20 -7.15 2.50
C LEU A 71 -6.36 -6.58 1.35
N VAL A 72 -6.49 -5.28 1.11
CA VAL A 72 -5.85 -4.58 -0.02
C VAL A 72 -4.75 -3.67 0.50
N GLY A 73 -3.55 -3.78 -0.07
CA GLY A 73 -2.42 -2.90 0.25
C GLY A 73 -1.89 -2.20 -0.99
N HIS A 74 -1.71 -0.88 -0.90
CA HIS A 74 -1.08 -0.06 -1.92
C HIS A 74 0.34 0.29 -1.50
N SER A 75 1.32 0.20 -2.42
CA SER A 75 2.69 0.66 -2.17
C SER A 75 3.29 0.03 -0.89
N MET A 76 3.76 0.82 0.08
CA MET A 76 4.19 0.36 1.41
C MET A 76 3.10 -0.48 2.12
N GLY A 77 1.83 -0.17 1.89
CA GLY A 77 0.72 -0.97 2.45
C GLY A 77 0.83 -2.46 2.13
N GLY A 78 1.54 -2.84 1.07
CA GLY A 78 1.84 -4.24 0.76
C GLY A 78 2.68 -4.92 1.83
N VAL A 79 3.69 -4.24 2.37
CA VAL A 79 4.51 -4.74 3.49
C VAL A 79 3.64 -4.92 4.75
N VAL A 80 2.79 -3.94 5.01
CA VAL A 80 1.89 -3.95 6.18
C VAL A 80 0.90 -5.11 6.12
N ILE A 81 0.24 -5.32 4.96
CA ILE A 81 -0.71 -6.43 4.81
C ILE A 81 -0.04 -7.79 4.80
N THR A 82 1.23 -7.88 4.34
CA THR A 82 2.05 -9.09 4.42
C THR A 82 2.26 -9.48 5.88
N GLN A 83 2.71 -8.52 6.71
CA GLN A 83 2.93 -8.76 8.13
C GLN A 83 1.62 -9.03 8.89
N ALA A 84 0.54 -8.33 8.56
CA ALA A 84 -0.79 -8.57 9.14
C ALA A 84 -1.32 -9.98 8.78
N ALA A 85 -1.09 -10.45 7.56
CA ALA A 85 -1.50 -11.77 7.12
C ALA A 85 -0.71 -12.90 7.81
N GLU A 86 0.55 -12.67 8.18
CA GLU A 86 1.27 -13.62 9.03
C GLU A 86 0.60 -13.76 10.41
N ARG A 87 0.02 -12.69 10.97
CA ARG A 87 -0.57 -12.67 12.31
C ARG A 87 -1.99 -13.21 12.36
N ALA A 88 -2.81 -12.90 11.36
CA ALA A 88 -4.24 -13.24 11.35
C ALA A 88 -4.69 -13.82 10.00
N PRO A 89 -4.03 -14.89 9.48
CA PRO A 89 -4.34 -15.42 8.16
C PRO A 89 -5.78 -15.94 8.04
N GLU A 90 -6.39 -16.39 9.14
CA GLU A 90 -7.78 -16.88 9.18
C GLU A 90 -8.81 -15.76 9.02
N ARG A 91 -8.42 -14.50 9.22
CA ARG A 91 -9.27 -13.31 9.04
C ARG A 91 -9.21 -12.74 7.63
N ILE A 92 -8.39 -13.32 6.74
CA ILE A 92 -8.11 -12.80 5.43
C ILE A 92 -8.50 -13.85 4.38
N ALA A 93 -9.55 -13.57 3.61
CA ALA A 93 -9.99 -14.42 2.51
C ALA A 93 -9.03 -14.33 1.30
N ARG A 94 -8.44 -13.15 1.07
CA ARG A 94 -7.50 -12.89 -0.02
C ARG A 94 -6.70 -11.61 0.24
N LEU A 95 -5.44 -11.61 -0.15
CA LEU A 95 -4.61 -10.41 -0.26
C LEU A 95 -4.68 -9.84 -1.68
N ALA A 96 -4.73 -8.50 -1.79
CA ALA A 96 -4.62 -7.80 -3.06
C ALA A 96 -3.57 -6.70 -2.97
N TYR A 97 -2.51 -6.84 -3.73
CA TYR A 97 -1.39 -5.89 -3.82
C TYR A 97 -1.65 -4.94 -4.99
N VAL A 98 -1.72 -3.64 -4.74
CA VAL A 98 -1.94 -2.62 -5.77
C VAL A 98 -0.64 -1.83 -5.93
N CYS A 99 0.10 -2.06 -7.04
CA CYS A 99 1.45 -1.53 -7.26
C CYS A 99 2.23 -1.42 -5.94
N ALA A 100 2.32 -2.55 -5.23
CA ALA A 100 2.72 -2.60 -3.84
C ALA A 100 3.97 -3.46 -3.63
N PHE A 101 4.72 -3.16 -2.57
CA PHE A 101 5.82 -4.00 -2.14
C PHE A 101 5.30 -5.36 -1.65
N LEU A 102 5.86 -6.43 -2.19
CA LEU A 102 5.57 -7.81 -1.82
C LEU A 102 6.88 -8.49 -1.42
N PRO A 103 7.34 -8.27 -0.17
CA PRO A 103 8.61 -8.81 0.32
C PRO A 103 8.54 -10.32 0.55
N ALA A 104 9.66 -10.99 0.37
CA ALA A 104 9.88 -12.34 0.88
C ALA A 104 10.22 -12.26 2.38
N ASP A 105 10.19 -13.43 3.04
CA ASP A 105 10.61 -13.53 4.44
C ASP A 105 12.01 -12.93 4.67
N GLY A 106 12.17 -12.13 5.72
CA GLY A 106 13.41 -11.43 6.06
C GLY A 106 13.73 -10.21 5.20
N GLN A 107 12.87 -9.79 4.25
CA GLN A 107 13.08 -8.57 3.46
C GLN A 107 12.30 -7.39 4.00
N SER A 108 12.93 -6.21 3.98
CA SER A 108 12.26 -4.92 4.22
C SER A 108 11.82 -4.26 2.91
N LEU A 109 10.95 -3.24 3.01
CA LEU A 109 10.65 -2.36 1.89
C LEU A 109 11.92 -1.73 1.32
N LEU A 110 12.78 -1.24 2.22
CA LEU A 110 14.01 -0.54 1.84
C LEU A 110 14.98 -1.45 1.07
N ASP A 111 15.07 -2.74 1.42
CA ASP A 111 15.87 -3.72 0.68
C ASP A 111 15.40 -3.85 -0.76
N LEU A 112 14.09 -3.91 -0.98
CA LEU A 112 13.50 -3.96 -2.30
C LEU A 112 13.67 -2.64 -3.06
N ALA A 113 13.36 -1.51 -2.43
CA ALA A 113 13.41 -0.19 -3.06
C ALA A 113 14.82 0.16 -3.57
N ARG A 114 15.87 -0.20 -2.84
CA ARG A 114 17.27 0.00 -3.26
C ARG A 114 17.65 -0.73 -4.56
N THR A 115 16.87 -1.71 -4.96
CA THR A 115 17.08 -2.47 -6.21
C THR A 115 16.23 -1.98 -7.37
N ASP A 116 15.42 -0.94 -7.15
CA ASP A 116 14.56 -0.34 -8.17
C ASP A 116 15.31 0.73 -8.96
N GLY A 117 15.77 0.36 -10.15
CA GLY A 117 16.46 1.29 -11.05
C GLY A 117 15.54 2.20 -11.86
N GLU A 118 14.21 2.00 -11.76
CA GLU A 118 13.20 2.78 -12.51
C GLU A 118 12.53 3.85 -11.66
N SER A 119 12.67 3.77 -10.32
CA SER A 119 12.01 4.69 -9.40
C SER A 119 12.59 6.10 -9.45
N VAL A 120 11.75 7.07 -9.77
CA VAL A 120 12.10 8.50 -9.62
C VAL A 120 11.85 9.00 -8.20
N LEU A 121 11.06 8.26 -7.40
CA LEU A 121 10.73 8.62 -6.02
C LEU A 121 11.98 8.73 -5.15
N LEU A 122 12.94 7.82 -5.32
CA LEU A 122 14.16 7.80 -4.50
C LEU A 122 14.95 9.10 -4.60
N GLY A 123 15.01 9.71 -5.79
CA GLY A 123 15.64 11.01 -6.01
C GLY A 123 14.87 12.21 -5.44
N ASN A 124 13.59 12.00 -5.11
CA ASN A 124 12.69 13.02 -4.57
C ASN A 124 12.46 12.90 -3.06
N LEU A 125 13.12 11.95 -2.39
CA LEU A 125 13.01 11.79 -0.93
C LEU A 125 13.95 12.73 -0.19
N ILE A 126 13.45 13.25 0.92
CA ILE A 126 14.25 13.92 1.96
C ILE A 126 14.25 13.00 3.19
N ILE A 127 15.44 12.59 3.60
CA ILE A 127 15.63 11.75 4.79
C ILE A 127 15.96 12.65 5.97
N GLU A 128 15.12 12.63 6.99
CA GLU A 128 15.33 13.33 8.25
C GLU A 128 15.74 12.34 9.34
N ALA A 129 16.97 11.83 9.22
CA ALA A 129 17.47 10.76 10.08
C ALA A 129 17.43 11.11 11.58
N HIS A 130 17.59 12.39 11.94
CA HIS A 130 17.50 12.87 13.32
C HIS A 130 16.08 12.79 13.89
N ASN A 131 15.06 12.84 13.03
CA ASN A 131 13.65 12.69 13.39
C ASN A 131 13.12 11.26 13.14
N GLY A 132 13.94 10.35 12.60
CA GLY A 132 13.52 9.00 12.27
C GLY A 132 12.46 8.94 11.15
N THR A 133 12.36 9.97 10.30
CA THR A 133 11.35 10.08 9.25
C THR A 133 11.94 10.40 7.88
N HIS A 134 11.11 10.24 6.86
CA HIS A 134 11.39 10.72 5.50
C HIS A 134 10.10 11.25 4.87
N HIS A 135 10.24 12.12 3.88
CA HIS A 135 9.13 12.66 3.12
C HIS A 135 9.53 12.92 1.67
N VAL A 136 8.54 13.08 0.80
CA VAL A 136 8.76 13.44 -0.60
C VAL A 136 8.76 14.96 -0.76
N ARG A 137 9.65 15.48 -1.61
CA ARG A 137 9.63 16.89 -1.99
C ARG A 137 8.32 17.21 -2.70
N PRO A 138 7.61 18.30 -2.35
CA PRO A 138 6.33 18.64 -2.98
C PRO A 138 6.40 18.72 -4.51
N GLU A 139 7.49 19.30 -5.05
CA GLU A 139 7.72 19.40 -6.49
C GLU A 139 7.95 18.05 -7.18
N GLY A 140 8.43 17.03 -6.46
CA GLY A 140 8.64 15.67 -6.97
C GLY A 140 7.43 14.76 -6.80
N ALA A 141 6.44 15.16 -6.01
CA ALA A 141 5.28 14.31 -5.70
C ALA A 141 4.45 14.00 -6.95
N ARG A 142 4.20 15.02 -7.80
CA ARG A 142 3.45 14.82 -9.04
C ARG A 142 4.14 13.82 -9.98
N GLU A 143 5.43 13.97 -10.20
CA GLU A 143 6.19 13.09 -11.08
C GLU A 143 6.20 11.65 -10.54
N SER A 144 6.39 11.49 -9.23
CA SER A 144 6.50 10.18 -8.60
C SER A 144 5.16 9.44 -8.55
N PHE A 145 4.07 10.14 -8.18
CA PHE A 145 2.82 9.47 -7.81
C PHE A 145 1.65 9.76 -8.75
N TYR A 146 1.60 10.96 -9.39
CA TYR A 146 0.36 11.50 -9.95
C TYR A 146 0.51 12.01 -11.38
N HIS A 147 1.52 11.57 -12.13
CA HIS A 147 1.82 12.16 -13.44
C HIS A 147 0.73 11.94 -14.51
N ASP A 148 -0.15 10.94 -14.33
CA ASP A 148 -1.33 10.66 -15.18
C ASP A 148 -2.66 11.08 -14.54
N CYS A 149 -2.63 11.71 -13.37
CA CYS A 149 -3.80 12.25 -12.68
C CYS A 149 -4.14 13.67 -13.17
N SER A 150 -5.37 14.12 -12.92
CA SER A 150 -5.76 15.51 -13.13
C SER A 150 -4.91 16.46 -12.28
N ASP A 151 -4.76 17.72 -12.72
CA ASP A 151 -4.02 18.73 -11.94
C ASP A 151 -4.62 18.94 -10.57
N ASP A 152 -5.96 18.93 -10.49
CA ASP A 152 -6.70 19.09 -9.23
C ASP A 152 -6.49 17.92 -8.27
N ASP A 153 -6.52 16.69 -8.77
CA ASP A 153 -6.28 15.51 -7.93
C ASP A 153 -4.83 15.49 -7.43
N ALA A 154 -3.87 15.76 -8.32
CA ALA A 154 -2.45 15.82 -7.96
C ALA A 154 -2.17 16.89 -6.92
N ALA A 155 -2.73 18.10 -7.08
CA ALA A 155 -2.55 19.20 -6.14
C ALA A 155 -3.18 18.88 -4.76
N ARG A 156 -4.43 18.38 -4.75
CA ARG A 156 -5.12 17.98 -3.51
C ARG A 156 -4.39 16.86 -2.78
N ALA A 157 -3.91 15.87 -3.51
CA ALA A 157 -3.19 14.75 -2.92
C ALA A 157 -1.83 15.19 -2.37
N THR A 158 -1.05 15.98 -3.13
CA THR A 158 0.25 16.49 -2.68
C THR A 158 0.13 17.29 -1.39
N ALA A 159 -0.90 18.14 -1.26
CA ALA A 159 -1.12 18.95 -0.05
C ALA A 159 -1.46 18.14 1.21
N ARG A 160 -1.79 16.84 1.06
CA ARG A 160 -2.17 15.93 2.15
C ARG A 160 -1.07 14.93 2.52
N LEU A 161 0.05 14.93 1.80
CA LEU A 161 1.17 14.04 2.12
C LEU A 161 1.80 14.45 3.45
N ILE A 162 2.12 13.44 4.27
CA ILE A 162 2.82 13.62 5.54
C ILE A 162 4.04 12.72 5.62
N PRO A 163 5.02 13.00 6.50
CA PRO A 163 6.20 12.16 6.67
C PRO A 163 5.88 10.70 7.03
N GLU A 164 6.77 9.79 6.66
CA GLU A 164 6.71 8.36 6.98
C GLU A 164 7.88 7.95 7.87
N SER A 165 7.66 6.94 8.72
CA SER A 165 8.68 6.38 9.61
C SER A 165 9.75 5.61 8.86
N LEU A 166 11.01 5.88 9.16
CA LEU A 166 12.14 5.08 8.68
C LEU A 166 12.14 3.66 9.27
N ALA A 167 11.64 3.49 10.49
CA ALA A 167 11.53 2.18 11.11
C ALA A 167 10.52 1.29 10.37
N VAL A 168 9.39 1.83 9.91
CA VAL A 168 8.41 1.07 9.14
C VAL A 168 9.01 0.54 7.85
N VAL A 169 9.70 1.38 7.08
CA VAL A 169 10.24 0.98 5.77
C VAL A 169 11.52 0.15 5.88
N GLY A 170 12.25 0.27 6.99
CA GLY A 170 13.51 -0.44 7.24
C GLY A 170 13.37 -1.78 7.94
N THR A 171 12.22 -2.08 8.55
CA THR A 171 12.02 -3.33 9.27
C THR A 171 11.66 -4.47 8.30
N PRO A 172 12.42 -5.60 8.32
CA PRO A 172 12.09 -6.79 7.55
C PRO A 172 10.75 -7.40 8.01
N VAL A 173 9.99 -7.98 7.07
CA VAL A 173 8.85 -8.82 7.43
C VAL A 173 9.31 -10.19 7.93
N GLU A 174 8.55 -10.77 8.84
CA GLU A 174 8.67 -12.17 9.26
C GLU A 174 7.45 -12.92 8.76
N THR A 175 7.64 -13.92 7.89
CA THR A 175 6.54 -14.66 7.28
C THR A 175 6.82 -16.16 7.25
N SER A 176 5.77 -16.96 7.20
CA SER A 176 5.84 -18.41 7.10
C SER A 176 4.87 -18.96 6.05
N GLU A 177 5.21 -20.10 5.46
CA GLU A 177 4.32 -20.82 4.55
C GLU A 177 3.03 -21.28 5.24
N ALA A 178 3.10 -21.59 6.54
CA ALA A 178 1.96 -22.06 7.32
C ALA A 178 0.91 -20.97 7.60
N ARG A 179 1.29 -19.68 7.53
CA ARG A 179 0.44 -18.55 7.84
C ARG A 179 0.25 -17.63 6.63
N PHE A 180 1.13 -16.67 6.38
CA PHE A 180 1.09 -15.81 5.19
C PHE A 180 1.05 -16.63 3.89
N GLY A 181 1.89 -17.68 3.78
CA GLY A 181 2.03 -18.50 2.58
C GLY A 181 0.72 -19.11 2.11
N ARG A 182 -0.17 -19.51 3.04
CA ARG A 182 -1.45 -20.16 2.71
C ARG A 182 -2.55 -19.18 2.23
N VAL A 183 -2.39 -17.86 2.43
CA VAL A 183 -3.43 -16.88 2.05
C VAL A 183 -3.39 -16.66 0.54
N PRO A 184 -4.51 -16.85 -0.18
CA PRO A 184 -4.59 -16.54 -1.59
C PRO A 184 -4.27 -15.09 -1.87
N ARG A 185 -3.58 -14.79 -2.99
CA ARG A 185 -3.16 -13.43 -3.30
C ARG A 185 -3.31 -13.07 -4.76
N SER A 186 -3.46 -11.78 -5.01
CA SER A 186 -3.48 -11.16 -6.33
C SER A 186 -2.60 -9.93 -6.34
N TYR A 187 -2.08 -9.59 -7.52
CA TYR A 187 -1.26 -8.40 -7.74
C TYR A 187 -1.86 -7.57 -8.88
N ILE A 188 -2.05 -6.29 -8.64
CA ILE A 188 -2.45 -5.31 -9.65
C ILE A 188 -1.21 -4.50 -10.00
N GLU A 189 -0.62 -4.79 -11.17
CA GLU A 189 0.55 -4.13 -11.70
C GLU A 189 0.15 -2.83 -12.37
N CYS A 190 0.78 -1.72 -12.01
CA CYS A 190 0.65 -0.43 -12.69
C CYS A 190 1.84 -0.25 -13.64
N SER A 191 1.58 -0.30 -14.95
CA SER A 191 2.65 -0.42 -15.94
C SER A 191 3.35 0.90 -16.29
N ASP A 192 2.85 2.04 -15.80
CA ASP A 192 3.45 3.36 -15.97
C ASP A 192 3.83 3.97 -14.62
N ASP A 193 4.08 3.12 -13.62
CA ASP A 193 4.45 3.51 -12.27
C ASP A 193 5.90 4.01 -12.22
N ARG A 194 6.08 5.23 -11.68
CA ARG A 194 7.38 5.87 -11.50
C ARG A 194 7.87 5.92 -10.06
N ALA A 195 7.04 5.48 -9.10
CA ALA A 195 7.44 5.38 -7.69
C ALA A 195 7.92 3.97 -7.33
N LEU A 196 7.27 2.95 -7.90
CA LEU A 196 7.63 1.55 -7.79
C LEU A 196 7.68 0.96 -9.20
N GLY A 197 8.87 0.88 -9.78
CA GLY A 197 9.09 0.52 -11.18
C GLY A 197 8.44 -0.80 -11.59
N PRO A 198 7.84 -0.89 -12.82
CA PRO A 198 7.20 -2.10 -13.31
C PRO A 198 8.10 -3.33 -13.31
N THR A 199 9.40 -3.16 -13.53
CA THR A 199 10.38 -4.26 -13.46
C THR A 199 10.47 -4.84 -12.05
N LEU A 200 10.50 -3.99 -11.02
CA LEU A 200 10.50 -4.47 -9.64
C LEU A 200 9.15 -5.11 -9.27
N GLN A 201 8.02 -4.50 -9.65
CA GLN A 201 6.70 -5.08 -9.45
C GLN A 201 6.64 -6.50 -10.03
N LYS A 202 7.05 -6.67 -11.29
CA LYS A 202 7.10 -7.98 -11.97
C LYS A 202 8.00 -8.98 -11.24
N ARG A 203 9.18 -8.56 -10.79
CA ARG A 203 10.10 -9.43 -10.04
C ARG A 203 9.48 -9.95 -8.75
N MET A 204 8.81 -9.09 -7.98
CA MET A 204 8.18 -9.46 -6.72
C MET A 204 7.03 -10.46 -6.91
N HIS A 205 6.09 -10.19 -7.80
CA HIS A 205 4.96 -11.11 -8.03
C HIS A 205 5.34 -12.39 -8.77
N THR A 206 6.51 -12.43 -9.43
CA THR A 206 7.05 -13.67 -10.01
C THR A 206 7.71 -14.53 -8.92
N ALA A 207 8.43 -13.91 -7.99
CA ALA A 207 9.07 -14.61 -6.86
C ALA A 207 8.03 -15.14 -5.85
N THR A 208 6.91 -14.42 -5.69
CA THR A 208 5.80 -14.84 -4.83
C THR A 208 4.54 -15.03 -5.69
N PRO A 209 4.31 -16.23 -6.26
CA PRO A 209 3.29 -16.46 -7.28
C PRO A 209 1.90 -16.03 -6.84
N CYS A 210 1.20 -15.29 -7.71
CA CYS A 210 -0.14 -14.78 -7.48
C CYS A 210 -0.86 -14.52 -8.82
N ARG A 211 -2.18 -14.30 -8.77
CA ARG A 211 -2.93 -13.84 -9.94
C ARG A 211 -2.55 -12.38 -10.24
N VAL A 212 -2.12 -12.09 -11.47
CA VAL A 212 -1.71 -10.74 -11.87
C VAL A 212 -2.74 -10.12 -12.81
N THR A 213 -3.11 -8.87 -12.55
CA THR A 213 -3.88 -8.00 -13.44
C THR A 213 -3.04 -6.75 -13.71
N ARG A 214 -3.01 -6.26 -14.95
CA ARG A 214 -2.25 -5.06 -15.32
C ARG A 214 -3.19 -3.90 -15.62
N ILE A 215 -2.86 -2.72 -15.11
CA ILE A 215 -3.52 -1.43 -15.39
C ILE A 215 -2.46 -0.47 -15.94
N VAL A 216 -2.78 0.23 -17.02
CA VAL A 216 -1.93 1.34 -17.52
C VAL A 216 -2.21 2.58 -16.69
N SER A 217 -1.40 2.78 -15.68
CA SER A 217 -1.57 3.84 -14.66
C SER A 217 -0.23 4.21 -14.03
N SER A 218 -0.16 5.43 -13.51
CA SER A 218 0.85 5.85 -12.54
C SER A 218 0.73 5.07 -11.24
N HIS A 219 1.50 5.48 -10.23
CA HIS A 219 1.46 4.91 -8.88
C HIS A 219 0.12 5.09 -8.15
N SER A 220 -0.80 5.89 -8.69
CA SER A 220 -2.07 6.25 -8.03
C SER A 220 -3.30 5.86 -8.84
N PRO A 221 -3.52 4.55 -9.14
CA PRO A 221 -4.65 4.08 -9.94
C PRO A 221 -6.01 4.39 -9.31
N PHE A 222 -6.07 4.64 -8.02
CA PHE A 222 -7.29 5.05 -7.32
C PHE A 222 -7.77 6.46 -7.73
N PHE A 223 -6.90 7.30 -8.30
CA PHE A 223 -7.26 8.59 -8.88
C PHE A 223 -7.37 8.51 -10.41
N SER A 224 -6.36 7.96 -11.08
CA SER A 224 -6.28 8.01 -12.54
C SER A 224 -7.14 6.94 -13.25
N ARG A 225 -7.35 5.78 -12.63
CA ARG A 225 -8.07 4.62 -13.21
C ARG A 225 -9.03 3.96 -12.21
N PRO A 226 -9.87 4.74 -11.48
CA PRO A 226 -10.63 4.19 -10.35
C PRO A 226 -11.62 3.09 -10.75
N ASP A 227 -12.21 3.14 -11.95
CA ASP A 227 -13.15 2.13 -12.41
C ASP A 227 -12.44 0.82 -12.78
N GLU A 228 -11.24 0.91 -13.38
CA GLU A 228 -10.43 -0.26 -13.70
C GLU A 228 -9.91 -0.92 -12.44
N LEU A 229 -9.44 -0.11 -11.47
CA LEU A 229 -8.97 -0.62 -10.18
C LEU A 229 -10.11 -1.33 -9.41
N ALA A 230 -11.29 -0.74 -9.34
CA ALA A 230 -12.42 -1.35 -8.66
C ALA A 230 -12.80 -2.70 -9.29
N ARG A 231 -12.81 -2.80 -10.64
CA ARG A 231 -13.05 -4.08 -11.34
C ARG A 231 -11.94 -5.10 -11.11
N ALA A 232 -10.68 -4.67 -11.02
CA ALA A 232 -9.55 -5.57 -10.76
C ALA A 232 -9.54 -6.13 -9.33
N LEU A 233 -10.15 -5.42 -8.39
CA LEU A 233 -10.30 -5.84 -6.99
C LEU A 233 -11.43 -6.85 -6.80
N THR A 234 -12.47 -6.84 -7.64
CA THR A 234 -13.62 -7.74 -7.56
C THR A 234 -13.42 -8.99 -8.38
#